data_c4ab82cbcf6787511d8698f6f04b5071
#
_entry.id   c4ab82cbcf6787511d8698f6f04b5071
#
_cell.length_a   1.000
_cell.length_b   1.000
_cell.length_c   1.000
_cell.angle_alpha   90.00
_cell.angle_beta   90.00
_cell.angle_gamma   90.00
#
_symmetry.space_group_name_H-M   'P 1'
#
loop_
_entity.id
_entity.type
_entity.pdbx_description
1 polymer ?
#
loop_
_entity_poly.entity_id
_entity_poly.type
_entity_poly.pdbx_seq_one_letter_code
_entity_poly.pdbx_strand_id
1 'polypeptide(L)'
;MRLYDDELKIYYEIKEAQGDTYIVISDADKKLNGIDIPEEIEGRPVRHIAKKAFLGCKGLRHVSIPGTVRSVGEWAFAFCDNLTRVEMQRGRIELGKGVFKNDLNLREMDVYDEGTEEPDRIMVSHLMAAAPVIMDAEYLLDTLHCGEDEWLGKWDTKLSHILSLKDNDGYHLYVLCGEEDFHFDYEEYLEYNREKKSSLCMLRLVNDIALKEEDKEPLRDYLRDHTSGCESEAAIRMLLKRHGDDRDYYRMMLDIGAINDGNLEAVLNMMGDRHAQMKAYLIEECGKKKADFFDDLLL
;
A
#
# COMPACT_ATOMS: atom_id res chain seq x y z
N MET A 1 1.99 34.41 -12.41
CA MET A 1 0.54 34.53 -12.70
C MET A 1 -0.01 33.10 -12.67
N ARG A 2 -1.08 32.87 -11.91
CA ARG A 2 -1.74 31.55 -11.82
C ARG A 2 -2.76 31.43 -12.94
N LEU A 3 -2.66 30.39 -13.75
CA LEU A 3 -3.53 30.05 -14.87
C LEU A 3 -4.40 28.83 -14.49
N TYR A 4 -5.50 28.63 -15.20
CA TYR A 4 -6.37 27.48 -14.98
C TYR A 4 -6.58 26.74 -16.29
N ASP A 5 -6.40 25.44 -16.26
CA ASP A 5 -6.73 24.53 -17.34
C ASP A 5 -8.09 23.86 -17.05
N ASP A 6 -9.08 24.13 -17.89
CA ASP A 6 -10.44 23.66 -17.69
C ASP A 6 -10.60 22.16 -18.04
N GLU A 7 -9.78 21.62 -18.92
CA GLU A 7 -9.79 20.20 -19.29
C GLU A 7 -9.15 19.35 -18.20
N LEU A 8 -7.96 19.75 -17.75
CA LEU A 8 -7.21 19.05 -16.70
C LEU A 8 -7.73 19.36 -15.29
N LYS A 9 -8.56 20.41 -15.12
CA LYS A 9 -9.08 20.86 -13.81
C LYS A 9 -7.98 21.23 -12.81
N ILE A 10 -6.89 21.82 -13.30
CA ILE A 10 -5.74 22.23 -12.49
C ILE A 10 -5.43 23.70 -12.64
N TYR A 11 -4.76 24.24 -11.63
CA TYR A 11 -4.13 25.54 -11.69
C TYR A 11 -2.63 25.38 -11.84
N TYR A 12 -2.01 26.18 -12.69
CA TYR A 12 -0.58 26.13 -12.92
C TYR A 12 0.04 27.53 -13.04
N GLU A 13 1.35 27.58 -12.94
CA GLU A 13 2.15 28.77 -13.13
C GLU A 13 3.26 28.50 -14.13
N ILE A 14 3.53 29.46 -15.00
CA ILE A 14 4.70 29.45 -15.88
C ILE A 14 5.85 30.05 -15.08
N LYS A 15 6.96 29.33 -14.99
CA LYS A 15 8.20 29.77 -14.37
C LYS A 15 9.32 29.80 -15.38
N GLU A 16 10.33 30.59 -15.09
CA GLU A 16 11.55 30.69 -15.89
C GLU A 16 12.77 30.52 -14.98
N ALA A 17 13.68 29.62 -15.36
CA ALA A 17 14.97 29.48 -14.70
C ALA A 17 16.03 29.08 -15.72
N GLN A 18 17.20 29.69 -15.62
CA GLN A 18 18.35 29.39 -16.49
C GLN A 18 18.06 29.49 -18.00
N GLY A 19 17.10 30.31 -18.41
CA GLY A 19 16.70 30.48 -19.80
C GLY A 19 15.63 29.51 -20.29
N ASP A 20 15.24 28.53 -19.50
CA ASP A 20 14.17 27.60 -19.82
C ASP A 20 12.85 27.99 -19.12
N THR A 21 11.73 27.84 -19.84
CA THR A 21 10.39 28.05 -19.29
C THR A 21 9.74 26.70 -19.03
N TYR A 22 9.09 26.58 -17.87
CA TYR A 22 8.44 25.33 -17.44
C TYR A 22 7.18 25.60 -16.63
N ILE A 23 6.38 24.54 -16.46
CA ILE A 23 5.12 24.57 -15.72
C ILE A 23 5.33 24.04 -14.30
N VAL A 24 4.67 24.72 -13.35
CA VAL A 24 4.47 24.28 -11.98
C VAL A 24 2.98 24.13 -11.74
N ILE A 25 2.49 22.91 -11.48
CA ILE A 25 1.10 22.69 -11.06
C ILE A 25 0.97 23.20 -9.63
N SER A 26 0.09 24.17 -9.40
CA SER A 26 0.01 24.90 -8.12
C SER A 26 -1.20 24.52 -7.27
N ASP A 27 -2.27 23.99 -7.89
CA ASP A 27 -3.48 23.53 -7.21
C ASP A 27 -4.36 22.70 -8.18
N ALA A 28 -5.37 22.01 -7.64
CA ALA A 28 -6.33 21.24 -8.42
C ALA A 28 -7.76 21.44 -7.93
N ASP A 29 -8.74 21.23 -8.82
CA ASP A 29 -10.15 21.18 -8.43
C ASP A 29 -10.37 19.99 -7.47
N LYS A 30 -11.02 20.25 -6.34
CA LYS A 30 -11.30 19.23 -5.31
C LYS A 30 -12.29 18.15 -5.75
N LYS A 31 -12.97 18.35 -6.88
CA LYS A 31 -13.87 17.37 -7.51
C LYS A 31 -13.20 16.48 -8.55
N LEU A 32 -11.89 16.65 -8.74
CA LEU A 32 -11.11 15.82 -9.67
C LEU A 32 -11.18 14.34 -9.28
N ASN A 33 -11.50 13.46 -10.23
CA ASN A 33 -11.64 12.02 -9.99
C ASN A 33 -10.38 11.22 -10.38
N GLY A 34 -9.55 11.75 -11.27
CA GLY A 34 -8.30 11.19 -11.74
C GLY A 34 -7.58 12.18 -12.63
N ILE A 35 -6.27 12.01 -12.79
CA ILE A 35 -5.48 12.85 -13.66
C ILE A 35 -4.28 12.11 -14.24
N ASP A 36 -4.15 12.19 -15.56
CA ASP A 36 -2.91 11.91 -16.26
C ASP A 36 -2.24 13.25 -16.51
N ILE A 37 -1.20 13.55 -15.72
CA ILE A 37 -0.46 14.81 -15.85
C ILE A 37 0.28 14.77 -17.19
N PRO A 38 0.04 15.72 -18.10
CA PRO A 38 0.72 15.73 -19.39
C PRO A 38 2.20 16.10 -19.23
N GLU A 39 3.01 15.64 -20.16
CA GLU A 39 4.43 16.03 -20.22
C GLU A 39 4.61 17.53 -20.41
N GLU A 40 3.70 18.16 -21.17
CA GLU A 40 3.74 19.59 -21.52
C GLU A 40 2.37 20.25 -21.44
N ILE A 41 2.34 21.51 -21.05
CA ILE A 41 1.18 22.40 -21.15
C ILE A 41 1.62 23.65 -21.93
N GLU A 42 0.88 24.02 -23.00
CA GLU A 42 1.20 25.14 -23.89
C GLU A 42 2.62 25.05 -24.46
N GLY A 43 3.12 23.83 -24.79
CA GLY A 43 4.46 23.59 -25.32
C GLY A 43 5.59 23.80 -24.30
N ARG A 44 5.28 23.81 -23.01
CA ARG A 44 6.24 23.91 -21.90
C ARG A 44 6.21 22.71 -21.04
N PRO A 45 7.34 22.10 -20.68
CA PRO A 45 7.37 20.88 -19.87
C PRO A 45 6.83 21.12 -18.46
N VAL A 46 6.04 20.16 -17.97
CA VAL A 46 5.61 20.13 -16.57
C VAL A 46 6.78 19.61 -15.73
N ARG A 47 7.37 20.47 -14.90
CA ARG A 47 8.57 20.13 -14.11
C ARG A 47 8.31 19.93 -12.64
N HIS A 48 7.30 20.59 -12.09
CA HIS A 48 7.06 20.56 -10.65
C HIS A 48 5.57 20.49 -10.31
N ILE A 49 5.26 19.71 -9.28
CA ILE A 49 3.98 19.75 -8.58
C ILE A 49 4.23 20.48 -7.26
N ALA A 50 3.55 21.58 -7.02
CA ALA A 50 3.78 22.40 -5.84
C ALA A 50 3.33 21.73 -4.55
N LYS A 51 3.82 22.24 -3.41
CA LYS A 51 3.36 21.87 -2.08
C LYS A 51 1.84 21.99 -2.00
N LYS A 52 1.17 20.91 -1.54
CA LYS A 52 -0.27 20.85 -1.31
C LYS A 52 -1.15 21.01 -2.58
N ALA A 53 -0.60 20.83 -3.79
CA ALA A 53 -1.33 21.07 -5.03
C ALA A 53 -2.63 20.26 -5.14
N PHE A 54 -2.65 19.01 -4.71
CA PHE A 54 -3.82 18.13 -4.69
C PHE A 54 -4.31 17.81 -3.27
N LEU A 55 -3.86 18.55 -2.26
CA LEU A 55 -4.22 18.29 -0.87
C LEU A 55 -5.74 18.18 -0.68
N GLY A 56 -6.21 17.05 -0.15
CA GLY A 56 -7.61 16.81 0.13
C GLY A 56 -8.51 16.69 -1.10
N CYS A 57 -7.96 16.29 -2.26
CA CYS A 57 -8.75 15.94 -3.44
C CYS A 57 -9.44 14.59 -3.20
N LYS A 58 -10.52 14.59 -2.42
CA LYS A 58 -11.20 13.37 -1.97
C LYS A 58 -11.83 12.53 -3.09
N GLY A 59 -12.07 13.12 -4.27
CA GLY A 59 -12.55 12.41 -5.45
C GLY A 59 -11.46 11.64 -6.19
N LEU A 60 -10.19 12.03 -6.02
CA LEU A 60 -9.05 11.55 -6.78
C LEU A 60 -8.80 10.07 -6.53
N ARG A 61 -8.83 9.25 -7.59
CA ARG A 61 -8.66 7.80 -7.53
C ARG A 61 -7.34 7.34 -8.11
N HIS A 62 -6.87 8.00 -9.16
CA HIS A 62 -5.61 7.70 -9.78
C HIS A 62 -4.88 8.97 -10.19
N VAL A 63 -3.55 8.87 -10.23
CA VAL A 63 -2.65 9.92 -10.72
C VAL A 63 -1.55 9.27 -11.55
N SER A 64 -1.34 9.77 -12.77
CA SER A 64 -0.16 9.45 -13.58
C SER A 64 0.78 10.65 -13.62
N ILE A 65 2.06 10.44 -13.28
CA ILE A 65 3.10 11.46 -13.19
C ILE A 65 4.17 11.17 -14.25
N PRO A 66 4.31 12.00 -15.28
CA PRO A 66 5.25 11.78 -16.38
C PRO A 66 6.71 12.02 -15.95
N GLY A 67 7.65 11.47 -16.69
CA GLY A 67 9.10 11.61 -16.44
C GLY A 67 9.65 13.02 -16.59
N THR A 68 8.87 13.94 -17.15
CA THR A 68 9.22 15.35 -17.19
C THR A 68 9.17 16.03 -15.83
N VAL A 69 8.38 15.48 -14.87
CA VAL A 69 8.27 15.99 -13.49
C VAL A 69 9.52 15.64 -12.71
N ARG A 70 10.16 16.65 -12.15
CA ARG A 70 11.39 16.52 -11.34
C ARG A 70 11.16 16.56 -9.85
N SER A 71 10.08 17.21 -9.40
CA SER A 71 9.74 17.22 -7.98
C SER A 71 8.24 17.30 -7.72
N VAL A 72 7.84 16.66 -6.64
CA VAL A 72 6.50 16.73 -6.04
C VAL A 72 6.66 17.31 -4.64
N GLY A 73 6.01 18.43 -4.39
CA GLY A 73 6.14 19.17 -3.15
C GLY A 73 5.52 18.46 -1.94
N GLU A 74 5.88 18.95 -0.74
CA GLU A 74 5.34 18.43 0.51
C GLU A 74 3.81 18.40 0.51
N TRP A 75 3.23 17.27 0.96
CA TRP A 75 1.78 17.07 1.11
C TRP A 75 1.00 17.23 -0.19
N ALA A 76 1.64 17.06 -1.34
CA ALA A 76 1.02 17.35 -2.62
C ALA A 76 -0.26 16.56 -2.85
N PHE A 77 -0.32 15.29 -2.48
CA PHE A 77 -1.48 14.41 -2.60
C PHE A 77 -2.09 14.01 -1.26
N ALA A 78 -1.61 14.54 -0.13
CA ALA A 78 -2.08 14.13 1.18
C ALA A 78 -3.59 14.28 1.36
N PHE A 79 -4.20 13.37 2.14
CA PHE A 79 -5.64 13.31 2.43
C PHE A 79 -6.53 13.14 1.19
N CYS A 80 -6.03 12.44 0.16
CA CYS A 80 -6.82 12.01 -0.98
C CYS A 80 -7.47 10.65 -0.67
N ASP A 81 -8.57 10.67 0.11
CA ASP A 81 -9.17 9.49 0.74
C ASP A 81 -9.52 8.36 -0.25
N ASN A 82 -9.74 8.66 -1.53
CA ASN A 82 -10.08 7.69 -2.56
C ASN A 82 -8.92 7.33 -3.49
N LEU A 83 -7.72 7.89 -3.27
CA LEU A 83 -6.55 7.57 -4.09
C LEU A 83 -6.15 6.11 -3.89
N THR A 84 -6.21 5.33 -4.96
CA THR A 84 -5.91 3.88 -4.95
C THR A 84 -4.67 3.55 -5.75
N ARG A 85 -4.34 4.36 -6.76
CA ARG A 85 -3.24 4.09 -7.69
C ARG A 85 -2.48 5.35 -8.07
N VAL A 86 -1.16 5.21 -8.08
CA VAL A 86 -0.21 6.22 -8.58
C VAL A 86 0.69 5.56 -9.61
N GLU A 87 0.86 6.19 -10.74
CA GLU A 87 1.78 5.77 -11.79
C GLU A 87 2.89 6.81 -11.94
N MET A 88 4.14 6.37 -12.00
CA MET A 88 5.30 7.24 -12.14
C MET A 88 6.26 6.65 -13.15
N GLN A 89 6.82 7.49 -14.02
CA GLN A 89 7.91 7.04 -14.86
C GLN A 89 9.18 6.84 -14.03
N ARG A 90 9.94 5.76 -14.31
CA ARG A 90 11.21 5.50 -13.64
C ARG A 90 12.18 6.65 -13.83
N GLY A 91 12.75 7.16 -12.76
CA GLY A 91 13.67 8.29 -12.81
C GLY A 91 13.91 8.93 -11.45
N ARG A 92 14.75 9.94 -11.44
CA ARG A 92 14.99 10.75 -10.23
C ARG A 92 13.89 11.79 -10.09
N ILE A 93 12.91 11.47 -9.25
CA ILE A 93 11.88 12.41 -8.82
C ILE A 93 12.09 12.75 -7.35
N GLU A 94 12.14 14.02 -7.01
CA GLU A 94 12.23 14.46 -5.62
C GLU A 94 10.83 14.48 -5.01
N LEU A 95 10.55 13.57 -4.09
CA LEU A 95 9.28 13.51 -3.36
C LEU A 95 9.42 14.23 -2.02
N GLY A 96 8.61 15.24 -1.80
CA GLY A 96 8.57 16.01 -0.55
C GLY A 96 7.99 15.20 0.60
N LYS A 97 8.17 15.70 1.83
CA LYS A 97 7.65 15.04 3.03
C LYS A 97 6.12 14.94 3.00
N GLY A 98 5.60 13.78 3.37
CA GLY A 98 4.16 13.54 3.49
C GLY A 98 3.39 13.63 2.18
N VAL A 99 4.03 13.36 1.03
CA VAL A 99 3.36 13.48 -0.28
C VAL A 99 2.05 12.71 -0.32
N PHE A 100 1.99 11.51 0.26
CA PHE A 100 0.82 10.63 0.32
C PHE A 100 0.32 10.43 1.77
N LYS A 101 0.47 11.43 2.63
CA LYS A 101 0.05 11.34 4.03
C LYS A 101 -1.45 11.13 4.15
N ASN A 102 -1.88 10.12 4.90
CA ASN A 102 -3.27 9.73 5.14
C ASN A 102 -4.04 9.25 3.88
N ASP A 103 -3.35 8.78 2.85
CA ASP A 103 -3.97 8.16 1.69
C ASP A 103 -4.18 6.65 1.94
N LEU A 104 -5.00 6.31 2.93
CA LEU A 104 -5.14 4.96 3.48
C LEU A 104 -5.66 3.91 2.47
N ASN A 105 -6.21 4.35 1.35
CA ASN A 105 -6.68 3.48 0.27
C ASN A 105 -5.66 3.30 -0.86
N LEU A 106 -4.51 3.97 -0.82
CA LEU A 106 -3.44 3.79 -1.80
C LEU A 106 -2.86 2.38 -1.68
N ARG A 107 -2.95 1.61 -2.77
CA ARG A 107 -2.55 0.20 -2.82
C ARG A 107 -1.52 -0.09 -3.90
N GLU A 108 -1.46 0.72 -4.94
CA GLU A 108 -0.61 0.52 -6.10
C GLU A 108 0.19 1.78 -6.39
N MET A 109 1.51 1.63 -6.49
CA MET A 109 2.42 2.64 -6.98
C MET A 109 3.28 2.01 -8.07
N ASP A 110 2.83 2.13 -9.32
CA ASP A 110 3.49 1.56 -10.47
C ASP A 110 4.63 2.47 -10.92
N VAL A 111 5.80 1.89 -11.10
CA VAL A 111 6.95 2.57 -11.70
C VAL A 111 7.28 1.88 -13.02
N TYR A 112 7.24 2.61 -14.12
CA TYR A 112 7.42 2.08 -15.47
C TYR A 112 8.60 2.75 -16.20
N ASP A 113 9.22 2.01 -17.11
CA ASP A 113 10.30 2.52 -17.96
C ASP A 113 9.75 3.26 -19.19
N GLU A 114 10.50 4.23 -19.69
CA GLU A 114 10.13 5.00 -20.88
C GLU A 114 9.94 4.04 -22.08
N GLY A 115 8.81 4.22 -22.80
CA GLY A 115 8.51 3.44 -24.01
C GLY A 115 7.96 2.02 -23.76
N THR A 116 7.68 1.63 -22.53
CA THR A 116 6.94 0.41 -22.23
C THR A 116 5.44 0.70 -22.23
N GLU A 117 4.67 0.00 -23.10
CA GLU A 117 3.22 0.14 -23.16
C GLU A 117 2.51 -0.54 -21.97
N GLU A 118 3.18 -1.50 -21.33
CA GLU A 118 2.74 -2.06 -20.05
C GLU A 118 3.77 -1.70 -19.00
N PRO A 119 3.37 -1.05 -17.89
CA PRO A 119 4.23 -1.01 -16.72
C PRO A 119 4.57 -2.47 -16.42
N ASP A 120 5.84 -2.76 -16.26
CA ASP A 120 6.28 -3.99 -15.62
C ASP A 120 5.55 -3.99 -14.27
N ARG A 121 4.34 -4.55 -14.25
CA ARG A 121 3.43 -4.64 -13.10
C ARG A 121 4.06 -5.57 -12.07
N ILE A 122 5.10 -5.04 -11.54
CA ILE A 122 6.00 -5.72 -10.73
C ILE A 122 5.36 -5.76 -9.36
N MET A 123 5.47 -6.90 -8.76
CA MET A 123 5.19 -7.24 -7.40
C MET A 123 5.65 -6.17 -6.38
N VAL A 124 6.49 -5.20 -6.80
CA VAL A 124 6.91 -4.05 -5.97
C VAL A 124 5.90 -2.90 -5.91
N SER A 125 4.92 -2.81 -6.81
CA SER A 125 3.91 -1.74 -6.80
C SER A 125 3.19 -1.65 -5.45
N HIS A 126 2.75 -2.78 -4.93
CA HIS A 126 2.11 -2.88 -3.62
C HIS A 126 3.09 -2.58 -2.47
N LEU A 127 4.36 -3.02 -2.58
CA LEU A 127 5.40 -2.73 -1.59
C LEU A 127 5.73 -1.24 -1.57
N MET A 128 5.80 -0.60 -2.75
CA MET A 128 5.98 0.84 -2.87
C MET A 128 4.86 1.62 -2.18
N ALA A 129 3.60 1.26 -2.44
CA ALA A 129 2.45 1.90 -1.81
C ALA A 129 2.41 1.72 -0.28
N ALA A 130 2.80 0.54 0.21
CA ALA A 130 2.83 0.25 1.64
C ALA A 130 3.88 1.08 2.41
N ALA A 131 4.96 1.48 1.76
CA ALA A 131 6.05 2.20 2.39
C ALA A 131 5.60 3.52 3.06
N PRO A 132 4.94 4.48 2.38
CA PRO A 132 4.44 5.70 3.00
C PRO A 132 3.15 5.49 3.82
N VAL A 133 2.29 4.55 3.40
CA VAL A 133 0.93 4.43 3.95
C VAL A 133 0.90 3.59 5.24
N ILE A 134 1.66 2.51 5.29
CA ILE A 134 1.62 1.53 6.38
C ILE A 134 2.90 1.58 7.22
N MET A 135 4.06 1.69 6.59
CA MET A 135 5.35 1.55 7.29
C MET A 135 5.90 2.85 7.88
N ASP A 136 5.35 4.02 7.52
CA ASP A 136 5.98 5.33 7.77
C ASP A 136 7.45 5.38 7.30
N ALA A 137 7.70 4.88 6.09
CA ALA A 137 9.03 4.72 5.50
C ALA A 137 9.15 5.47 4.17
N GLU A 138 8.94 6.79 4.20
CA GLU A 138 8.99 7.65 3.00
C GLU A 138 10.33 7.56 2.25
N TYR A 139 11.42 7.18 2.91
CA TYR A 139 12.72 6.98 2.28
C TYR A 139 12.77 5.79 1.30
N LEU A 140 11.75 4.92 1.34
CA LEU A 140 11.56 3.84 0.37
C LEU A 140 10.80 4.30 -0.90
N LEU A 141 10.35 5.53 -0.97
CA LEU A 141 9.79 6.12 -2.19
C LEU A 141 10.91 6.48 -3.17
N ASP A 142 11.63 5.48 -3.64
CA ASP A 142 12.73 5.59 -4.61
C ASP A 142 12.29 5.03 -5.96
N THR A 143 11.84 5.90 -6.85
CA THR A 143 11.36 5.53 -8.18
C THR A 143 12.48 5.10 -9.13
N LEU A 144 13.75 5.30 -8.77
CA LEU A 144 14.88 4.89 -9.58
C LEU A 144 15.30 3.43 -9.28
N HIS A 145 15.36 3.06 -7.99
CA HIS A 145 15.93 1.78 -7.57
C HIS A 145 14.89 0.82 -6.96
N CYS A 146 13.59 1.17 -7.00
CA CYS A 146 12.55 0.29 -6.47
C CYS A 146 12.60 -1.09 -7.17
N GLY A 147 12.52 -2.15 -6.37
CA GLY A 147 12.58 -3.53 -6.84
C GLY A 147 13.98 -4.12 -6.95
N GLU A 148 15.05 -3.32 -6.84
CA GLU A 148 16.40 -3.84 -6.74
C GLU A 148 16.65 -4.52 -5.38
N ASP A 149 17.62 -5.46 -5.32
CA ASP A 149 17.92 -6.23 -4.11
C ASP A 149 18.24 -5.34 -2.90
N GLU A 150 18.93 -4.21 -3.10
CA GLU A 150 19.24 -3.26 -2.03
C GLU A 150 17.97 -2.57 -1.51
N TRP A 151 17.06 -2.21 -2.40
CA TRP A 151 15.79 -1.61 -2.03
C TRP A 151 14.90 -2.60 -1.27
N LEU A 152 14.80 -3.84 -1.77
CA LEU A 152 14.08 -4.93 -1.09
C LEU A 152 14.68 -5.22 0.29
N GLY A 153 16.00 -5.24 0.41
CA GLY A 153 16.68 -5.42 1.69
C GLY A 153 16.37 -4.30 2.71
N LYS A 154 16.26 -3.05 2.27
CA LYS A 154 15.82 -1.93 3.13
C LYS A 154 14.37 -2.09 3.57
N TRP A 155 13.51 -2.54 2.65
CA TRP A 155 12.10 -2.81 2.93
C TRP A 155 11.95 -3.92 4.00
N ASP A 156 12.65 -5.04 3.82
CA ASP A 156 12.64 -6.18 4.74
C ASP A 156 13.25 -5.82 6.11
N THR A 157 14.30 -5.01 6.13
CA THR A 157 14.87 -4.48 7.39
C THR A 157 13.85 -3.65 8.16
N LYS A 158 13.09 -2.79 7.47
CA LYS A 158 12.02 -2.00 8.11
C LYS A 158 10.90 -2.89 8.63
N LEU A 159 10.48 -3.89 7.85
CA LEU A 159 9.48 -4.86 8.28
C LEU A 159 9.91 -5.61 9.54
N SER A 160 11.13 -6.17 9.53
CA SER A 160 11.71 -6.89 10.68
C SER A 160 11.75 -6.01 11.93
N HIS A 161 12.11 -4.73 11.77
CA HIS A 161 12.05 -3.79 12.88
C HIS A 161 10.62 -3.60 13.41
N ILE A 162 9.62 -3.41 12.53
CA ILE A 162 8.22 -3.27 12.93
C ILE A 162 7.73 -4.51 13.68
N LEU A 163 8.09 -5.71 13.21
CA LEU A 163 7.71 -6.96 13.87
C LEU A 163 8.39 -7.16 15.23
N SER A 164 9.60 -6.65 15.43
CA SER A 164 10.32 -6.72 16.69
C SER A 164 9.73 -5.85 17.81
N LEU A 165 8.94 -4.84 17.47
CA LEU A 165 8.24 -3.99 18.43
C LEU A 165 7.08 -4.76 19.07
N LYS A 166 6.83 -4.53 20.34
CA LYS A 166 5.61 -5.04 20.99
C LYS A 166 4.37 -4.29 20.48
N ASP A 167 3.22 -4.91 20.52
CA ASP A 167 1.98 -4.28 20.03
C ASP A 167 1.56 -3.05 20.84
N ASN A 168 2.01 -2.95 22.09
CA ASN A 168 1.78 -1.79 22.95
C ASN A 168 2.91 -0.75 22.94
N ASP A 169 3.98 -0.97 22.18
CA ASP A 169 5.07 0.02 22.10
C ASP A 169 4.55 1.31 21.48
N GLY A 170 4.86 2.44 22.14
CA GLY A 170 4.41 3.76 21.70
C GLY A 170 3.04 4.21 22.23
N TYR A 171 2.25 3.35 22.87
CA TYR A 171 0.94 3.72 23.41
C TYR A 171 1.01 4.93 24.37
N HIS A 172 2.01 4.95 25.24
CA HIS A 172 2.20 6.08 26.18
C HIS A 172 2.49 7.43 25.48
N LEU A 173 3.08 7.41 24.29
CA LEU A 173 3.29 8.62 23.49
C LEU A 173 1.96 9.17 22.95
N TYR A 174 1.03 8.30 22.59
CA TYR A 174 -0.33 8.66 22.17
C TYR A 174 -1.09 9.36 23.29
N VAL A 175 -1.00 8.81 24.51
CA VAL A 175 -1.65 9.38 25.71
C VAL A 175 -1.03 10.71 26.11
N LEU A 176 0.28 10.91 25.91
CA LEU A 176 1.01 12.13 26.32
C LEU A 176 0.93 13.26 25.28
N CYS A 177 0.64 12.99 24.03
CA CYS A 177 0.54 14.02 22.98
C CYS A 177 -0.69 14.93 23.11
N GLY A 178 -1.57 14.71 24.12
CA GLY A 178 -2.47 15.71 24.68
C GLY A 178 -3.49 16.35 23.74
N GLU A 179 -3.81 15.73 22.61
CA GLU A 179 -5.00 16.08 21.88
C GLU A 179 -6.17 15.36 22.57
N GLU A 180 -6.84 16.08 23.46
CA GLU A 180 -7.90 15.61 24.36
C GLU A 180 -9.12 14.98 23.66
N ASP A 181 -9.13 14.93 22.32
CA ASP A 181 -10.24 14.47 21.50
C ASP A 181 -10.05 13.05 20.93
N PHE A 182 -8.93 12.40 21.12
CA PHE A 182 -8.69 11.02 20.69
C PHE A 182 -8.64 10.06 21.88
N HIS A 183 -9.80 9.59 22.29
CA HIS A 183 -9.91 8.40 23.14
C HIS A 183 -9.60 7.15 22.30
N PHE A 184 -8.32 6.88 22.05
CA PHE A 184 -7.92 5.56 21.60
C PHE A 184 -7.94 4.66 22.84
N ASP A 185 -8.87 3.73 22.88
CA ASP A 185 -8.85 2.65 23.86
C ASP A 185 -7.54 1.83 23.66
N TYR A 186 -6.97 1.35 24.77
CA TYR A 186 -5.75 0.54 24.75
C TYR A 186 -5.91 -0.68 23.83
N GLU A 187 -7.05 -1.35 23.88
CA GLU A 187 -7.34 -2.50 23.04
C GLU A 187 -7.42 -2.13 21.55
N GLU A 188 -7.99 -1.00 21.21
CA GLU A 188 -8.02 -0.49 19.83
C GLU A 188 -6.59 -0.21 19.31
N TYR A 189 -5.71 0.32 20.17
CA TYR A 189 -4.32 0.54 19.81
C TYR A 189 -3.56 -0.76 19.54
N LEU A 190 -3.75 -1.78 20.39
CA LEU A 190 -3.16 -3.10 20.19
C LEU A 190 -3.63 -3.71 18.87
N GLU A 191 -4.95 -3.69 18.64
CA GLU A 191 -5.53 -4.24 17.41
C GLU A 191 -5.05 -3.50 16.17
N TYR A 192 -4.95 -2.18 16.19
CA TYR A 192 -4.38 -1.40 15.10
C TYR A 192 -2.95 -1.84 14.76
N ASN A 193 -2.08 -2.05 15.75
CA ASN A 193 -0.71 -2.51 15.52
C ASN A 193 -0.66 -3.95 14.99
N ARG A 194 -1.52 -4.85 15.49
CA ARG A 194 -1.65 -6.22 15.00
C ARG A 194 -2.15 -6.26 13.55
N GLU A 195 -3.17 -5.46 13.23
CA GLU A 195 -3.67 -5.30 11.87
C GLU A 195 -2.58 -4.77 10.92
N LYS A 196 -1.83 -3.76 11.34
CA LYS A 196 -0.70 -3.19 10.60
C LYS A 196 0.36 -4.25 10.28
N LYS A 197 0.82 -5.00 11.29
CA LYS A 197 1.82 -6.06 11.14
C LYS A 197 1.30 -7.21 10.27
N SER A 198 0.06 -7.67 10.51
CA SER A 198 -0.59 -8.72 9.69
C SER A 198 -0.67 -8.33 8.22
N SER A 199 -1.07 -7.07 7.95
CA SER A 199 -1.14 -6.54 6.58
C SER A 199 0.23 -6.57 5.88
N LEU A 200 1.29 -6.16 6.58
CA LEU A 200 2.65 -6.16 6.04
C LEU A 200 3.20 -7.56 5.81
N CYS A 201 2.95 -8.50 6.74
CA CYS A 201 3.34 -9.91 6.58
C CYS A 201 2.66 -10.54 5.36
N MET A 202 1.34 -10.38 5.23
CA MET A 202 0.60 -10.88 4.07
C MET A 202 1.13 -10.29 2.77
N LEU A 203 1.29 -8.99 2.74
CA LEU A 203 1.78 -8.28 1.56
C LEU A 203 3.16 -8.79 1.13
N ARG A 204 4.08 -8.98 2.08
CA ARG A 204 5.44 -9.43 1.77
C ARG A 204 5.51 -10.90 1.35
N LEU A 205 4.67 -11.76 1.91
CA LEU A 205 4.59 -13.17 1.53
C LEU A 205 3.93 -13.38 0.16
N VAL A 206 2.95 -12.58 -0.21
CA VAL A 206 2.33 -12.62 -1.54
C VAL A 206 3.26 -12.01 -2.60
N ASN A 207 4.08 -11.02 -2.22
CA ASN A 207 5.08 -10.38 -3.07
C ASN A 207 6.49 -10.78 -2.63
N ASP A 208 6.81 -12.06 -2.78
CA ASP A 208 8.00 -12.68 -2.17
C ASP A 208 9.28 -12.62 -3.02
N ILE A 209 9.37 -11.65 -3.96
CA ILE A 209 10.56 -11.43 -4.78
C ILE A 209 11.80 -11.34 -3.89
N ALA A 210 12.84 -12.10 -4.24
CA ALA A 210 14.12 -12.14 -3.54
C ALA A 210 14.05 -12.40 -2.02
N LEU A 211 12.85 -12.76 -1.48
CA LEU A 211 12.69 -13.08 -0.07
C LEU A 211 13.20 -14.50 0.20
N LYS A 212 14.20 -14.61 1.06
CA LYS A 212 14.79 -15.90 1.41
C LYS A 212 13.83 -16.71 2.27
N GLU A 213 13.91 -18.03 2.18
CA GLU A 213 13.03 -18.93 2.93
C GLU A 213 13.17 -18.75 4.46
N GLU A 214 14.39 -18.50 4.95
CA GLU A 214 14.68 -18.21 6.35
C GLU A 214 13.99 -16.94 6.88
N ASP A 215 13.75 -15.94 6.00
CA ASP A 215 13.11 -14.69 6.33
C ASP A 215 11.57 -14.78 6.26
N LYS A 216 11.04 -15.82 5.60
CA LYS A 216 9.59 -16.05 5.50
C LYS A 216 8.97 -16.61 6.79
N GLU A 217 9.73 -17.42 7.53
CA GLU A 217 9.16 -18.12 8.68
C GLU A 217 8.66 -17.18 9.80
N PRO A 218 9.38 -16.12 10.19
CA PRO A 218 8.86 -15.15 11.15
C PRO A 218 7.55 -14.47 10.70
N LEU A 219 7.37 -14.25 9.39
CA LEU A 219 6.15 -13.68 8.83
C LEU A 219 4.99 -14.67 8.89
N ARG A 220 5.26 -15.95 8.59
CA ARG A 220 4.30 -17.05 8.65
C ARG A 220 3.83 -17.27 10.08
N ASP A 221 4.76 -17.33 11.04
CA ASP A 221 4.45 -17.51 12.45
C ASP A 221 3.57 -16.36 12.95
N TYR A 222 3.93 -15.12 12.64
CA TYR A 222 3.12 -13.99 13.03
C TYR A 222 1.67 -14.10 12.52
N LEU A 223 1.47 -14.51 11.26
CA LEU A 223 0.13 -14.68 10.70
C LEU A 223 -0.62 -15.85 11.35
N ARG A 224 0.05 -16.97 11.64
CA ARG A 224 -0.57 -18.12 12.34
C ARG A 224 -1.04 -17.72 13.73
N ASP A 225 -0.22 -17.00 14.50
CA ASP A 225 -0.52 -16.57 15.87
C ASP A 225 -1.65 -15.53 15.92
N HIS A 226 -1.85 -14.75 14.84
CA HIS A 226 -2.88 -13.72 14.76
C HIS A 226 -4.06 -14.11 13.86
N THR A 227 -4.26 -15.41 13.66
CA THR A 227 -5.44 -15.98 13.01
C THR A 227 -6.39 -16.54 14.07
N SER A 228 -7.65 -16.69 13.73
CA SER A 228 -8.74 -17.15 14.60
C SER A 228 -8.34 -18.29 15.54
N GLY A 229 -8.51 -18.07 16.85
CA GLY A 229 -8.21 -19.04 17.90
C GLY A 229 -6.80 -18.99 18.48
N CYS A 230 -5.96 -18.07 18.01
CA CYS A 230 -4.61 -17.82 18.55
C CYS A 230 -4.59 -16.54 19.41
N GLU A 231 -3.58 -15.69 19.26
CA GLU A 231 -3.45 -14.47 20.07
C GLU A 231 -4.49 -13.38 19.72
N SER A 232 -4.88 -13.31 18.44
CA SER A 232 -5.91 -12.39 17.96
C SER A 232 -6.52 -12.88 16.64
N GLU A 233 -7.45 -12.10 16.09
CA GLU A 233 -8.05 -12.34 14.77
C GLU A 233 -7.60 -11.30 13.73
N ALA A 234 -6.56 -10.53 14.03
CA ALA A 234 -6.12 -9.41 13.21
C ALA A 234 -5.76 -9.82 11.77
N ALA A 235 -5.14 -10.98 11.58
CA ALA A 235 -4.79 -11.49 10.26
C ALA A 235 -6.05 -11.75 9.40
N ILE A 236 -7.07 -12.41 9.97
CA ILE A 236 -8.32 -12.66 9.22
C ILE A 236 -9.09 -11.37 8.99
N ARG A 237 -9.16 -10.47 9.97
CA ARG A 237 -9.81 -9.16 9.76
C ARG A 237 -9.16 -8.39 8.63
N MET A 238 -7.83 -8.36 8.56
CA MET A 238 -7.13 -7.66 7.48
C MET A 238 -7.27 -8.35 6.13
N LEU A 239 -7.23 -9.68 6.08
CA LEU A 239 -7.56 -10.45 4.88
C LEU A 239 -8.92 -10.03 4.32
N LEU A 240 -9.97 -10.06 5.16
CA LEU A 240 -11.33 -9.73 4.75
C LEU A 240 -11.51 -8.24 4.39
N LYS A 241 -10.86 -7.34 5.11
CA LYS A 241 -10.98 -5.90 4.93
C LYS A 241 -10.28 -5.40 3.67
N ARG A 242 -9.10 -5.94 3.35
CA ARG A 242 -8.24 -5.45 2.27
C ARG A 242 -8.18 -6.35 1.05
N HIS A 243 -8.34 -7.67 1.24
CA HIS A 243 -8.09 -8.70 0.22
C HIS A 243 -9.25 -9.69 0.11
N GLY A 244 -10.45 -9.28 0.49
CA GLY A 244 -11.60 -10.17 0.65
C GLY A 244 -11.99 -11.00 -0.58
N ASP A 245 -11.65 -10.57 -1.79
CA ASP A 245 -11.90 -11.28 -3.05
C ASP A 245 -10.61 -11.63 -3.82
N ASP A 246 -9.44 -11.46 -3.19
CA ASP A 246 -8.14 -11.74 -3.79
C ASP A 246 -7.65 -13.14 -3.43
N ARG A 247 -7.75 -14.05 -4.39
CA ARG A 247 -7.45 -15.48 -4.22
C ARG A 247 -6.01 -15.77 -3.80
N ASP A 248 -5.04 -14.95 -4.19
CA ASP A 248 -3.63 -15.21 -3.90
C ASP A 248 -3.34 -15.07 -2.40
N TYR A 249 -4.00 -14.13 -1.74
CA TYR A 249 -3.91 -14.00 -0.28
C TYR A 249 -4.55 -15.18 0.46
N TYR A 250 -5.70 -15.68 0.00
CA TYR A 250 -6.33 -16.87 0.60
C TYR A 250 -5.48 -18.12 0.38
N ARG A 251 -4.90 -18.28 -0.82
CA ARG A 251 -3.96 -19.37 -1.11
C ARG A 251 -2.77 -19.32 -0.18
N MET A 252 -2.13 -18.16 -0.04
CA MET A 252 -1.01 -17.96 0.87
C MET A 252 -1.38 -18.34 2.30
N MET A 253 -2.54 -17.91 2.82
CA MET A 253 -3.00 -18.25 4.18
C MET A 253 -3.25 -19.75 4.37
N LEU A 254 -3.73 -20.46 3.34
CA LEU A 254 -3.85 -21.93 3.35
C LEU A 254 -2.50 -22.64 3.29
N ASP A 255 -1.58 -22.14 2.48
CA ASP A 255 -0.26 -22.76 2.27
C ASP A 255 0.62 -22.66 3.52
N ILE A 256 0.54 -21.53 4.22
CA ILE A 256 1.24 -21.38 5.51
C ILE A 256 0.54 -22.05 6.68
N GLY A 257 -0.67 -22.61 6.50
CA GLY A 257 -1.44 -23.25 7.55
C GLY A 257 -2.14 -22.30 8.53
N ALA A 258 -2.16 -21.00 8.25
CA ALA A 258 -2.91 -20.02 9.06
C ALA A 258 -4.41 -20.23 8.94
N ILE A 259 -4.92 -20.62 7.77
CA ILE A 259 -6.26 -21.16 7.58
C ILE A 259 -6.11 -22.67 7.40
N ASN A 260 -6.81 -23.46 8.20
CA ASN A 260 -6.75 -24.91 8.22
C ASN A 260 -8.09 -25.51 8.66
N ASP A 261 -8.20 -26.82 8.64
CA ASP A 261 -9.42 -27.54 9.04
C ASP A 261 -9.92 -27.19 10.45
N GLY A 262 -9.01 -26.89 11.35
CA GLY A 262 -9.34 -26.61 12.76
C GLY A 262 -10.02 -25.24 12.95
N ASN A 263 -9.76 -24.28 12.06
CA ASN A 263 -10.32 -22.92 12.17
C ASN A 263 -11.20 -22.50 11.01
N LEU A 264 -11.36 -23.35 9.98
CA LEU A 264 -12.13 -23.04 8.76
C LEU A 264 -13.54 -22.54 9.07
N GLU A 265 -14.26 -23.20 9.97
CA GLU A 265 -15.64 -22.82 10.33
C GLU A 265 -15.69 -21.42 10.95
N ALA A 266 -14.75 -21.08 11.83
CA ALA A 266 -14.65 -19.75 12.41
C ALA A 266 -14.36 -18.67 11.34
N VAL A 267 -13.45 -18.95 10.41
CA VAL A 267 -13.13 -18.06 9.29
C VAL A 267 -14.35 -17.83 8.40
N LEU A 268 -15.06 -18.91 8.02
CA LEU A 268 -16.28 -18.81 7.21
C LEU A 268 -17.38 -18.01 7.90
N ASN A 269 -17.51 -18.12 9.22
CA ASN A 269 -18.44 -17.32 10.02
C ASN A 269 -18.06 -15.84 10.02
N MET A 270 -16.77 -15.50 10.14
CA MET A 270 -16.29 -14.12 10.06
C MET A 270 -16.54 -13.49 8.69
N MET A 271 -16.50 -14.28 7.61
CA MET A 271 -16.83 -13.82 6.26
C MET A 271 -18.32 -13.42 6.12
N GLY A 272 -19.22 -13.95 6.94
CA GLY A 272 -20.67 -13.65 6.89
C GLY A 272 -21.26 -13.97 5.52
N ASP A 273 -22.05 -13.09 4.95
CA ASP A 273 -22.66 -13.24 3.60
C ASP A 273 -21.79 -12.66 2.47
N ARG A 274 -20.58 -12.21 2.79
CA ARG A 274 -19.63 -11.61 1.85
C ARG A 274 -18.68 -12.66 1.29
N HIS A 275 -18.01 -12.32 0.17
CA HIS A 275 -16.91 -13.10 -0.40
C HIS A 275 -17.29 -14.55 -0.77
N ALA A 276 -18.47 -14.74 -1.36
CA ALA A 276 -19.02 -16.08 -1.65
C ALA A 276 -18.07 -16.97 -2.49
N GLN A 277 -17.33 -16.39 -3.44
CA GLN A 277 -16.37 -17.13 -4.25
C GLN A 277 -15.19 -17.63 -3.42
N MET A 278 -14.68 -16.79 -2.51
CA MET A 278 -13.58 -17.17 -1.62
C MET A 278 -14.01 -18.20 -0.58
N LYS A 279 -15.25 -18.12 -0.08
CA LYS A 279 -15.81 -19.20 0.75
C LYS A 279 -15.82 -20.55 0.05
N ALA A 280 -16.34 -20.58 -1.19
CA ALA A 280 -16.35 -21.80 -1.99
C ALA A 280 -14.93 -22.33 -2.21
N TYR A 281 -13.99 -21.45 -2.51
CA TYR A 281 -12.57 -21.77 -2.68
C TYR A 281 -11.97 -22.40 -1.40
N LEU A 282 -12.17 -21.80 -0.23
CA LEU A 282 -11.68 -22.33 1.03
C LEU A 282 -12.23 -23.71 1.34
N ILE A 283 -13.54 -23.93 1.15
CA ILE A 283 -14.19 -25.22 1.38
C ILE A 283 -13.62 -26.29 0.44
N GLU A 284 -13.44 -25.96 -0.84
CA GLU A 284 -12.88 -26.87 -1.83
C GLU A 284 -11.44 -27.27 -1.50
N GLU A 285 -10.56 -26.30 -1.22
CA GLU A 285 -9.14 -26.58 -0.96
C GLU A 285 -8.90 -27.33 0.35
N CYS A 286 -9.61 -26.99 1.42
CA CYS A 286 -9.55 -27.78 2.67
C CYS A 286 -10.11 -29.20 2.45
N GLY A 287 -11.18 -29.34 1.64
CA GLY A 287 -11.71 -30.66 1.31
C GLY A 287 -10.73 -31.53 0.53
N LYS A 288 -9.98 -30.98 -0.42
CA LYS A 288 -8.92 -31.69 -1.17
C LYS A 288 -7.79 -32.14 -0.26
N LYS A 289 -7.27 -31.27 0.62
CA LYS A 289 -6.19 -31.62 1.57
C LYS A 289 -6.59 -32.79 2.47
N LYS A 290 -7.89 -32.92 2.84
CA LYS A 290 -8.39 -34.07 3.58
C LYS A 290 -8.36 -35.34 2.76
N ALA A 291 -8.82 -35.32 1.51
CA ALA A 291 -8.83 -36.48 0.64
C ALA A 291 -7.40 -37.01 0.40
N ASP A 292 -6.46 -36.14 0.06
CA ASP A 292 -5.06 -36.49 -0.16
C ASP A 292 -4.42 -37.12 1.10
N PHE A 293 -4.71 -36.57 2.29
CA PHE A 293 -4.21 -37.12 3.55
C PHE A 293 -4.74 -38.54 3.84
N PHE A 294 -6.00 -38.82 3.49
CA PHE A 294 -6.56 -40.15 3.65
C PHE A 294 -6.01 -41.15 2.63
N ASP A 295 -5.73 -40.72 1.40
CA ASP A 295 -5.12 -41.57 0.37
C ASP A 295 -3.67 -41.94 0.73
N ASP A 296 -2.88 -41.01 1.31
CA ASP A 296 -1.54 -41.27 1.80
C ASP A 296 -1.47 -42.21 3.05
N LEU A 297 -2.56 -42.26 3.84
CA LEU A 297 -2.67 -43.16 4.97
C LEU A 297 -3.06 -44.59 4.58
N LEU A 298 -3.54 -44.78 3.35
CA LEU A 298 -4.00 -46.08 2.84
C LEU A 298 -2.91 -46.80 2.01
N LEU A 299 -1.76 -46.16 1.79
CA LEU A 299 -0.57 -46.72 1.12
C LEU A 299 0.49 -47.13 2.17
#